data_d6c73f48954255837f4f5504b2c2582c
#
_entry.id   d6c73f48954255837f4f5504b2c2582c
#
_cell.length_a   1.000
_cell.length_b   1.000
_cell.length_c   1.000
_cell.angle_alpha   90.00
_cell.angle_beta   90.00
_cell.angle_gamma   90.00
#
_symmetry.space_group_name_H-M   'P 1'
#
loop_
_entity.id
_entity.type
_entity.pdbx_description
1 polymer ?
#
loop_
_entity_poly.entity_id
_entity_poly.type
_entity_poly.pdbx_seq_one_letter_code
_entity_poly.pdbx_strand_id
1 'polypeptide(L)'
;EAETGGGAQPDPQDGGAPTGGGTAGPDTAGATAGASAGTGPQPPVGAAPGVPGCSAEQLGVQGSAKAPEADGKVYGSFKVTNVSGRGCTVVGPDTVTAASVSAPGQASGVTVVGHTAGDPAAGLPDPSAETPLLLLQPHTAYEVRFAWVPSAQSCPAATPDPVTKPPVSVPDGGQGTAAHATGQEPETGAKAPEPAGVEVTHTPHTVPPGAPTTQTTIPAACGGTVYRTGVIPLDAPKP
;
A
#
# COMPACT_ATOMS: atom_id res chain seq x y z
N GLU A 1 56.02 22.44 47.40
CA GLU A 1 56.07 21.47 48.49
C GLU A 1 55.28 20.29 48.07
N ALA A 2 55.91 19.28 47.61
CA ALA A 2 56.16 18.00 48.29
C ALA A 2 54.86 17.18 48.40
N GLU A 3 54.74 15.95 48.10
CA GLU A 3 55.63 14.81 47.91
C GLU A 3 54.76 13.62 47.45
N THR A 4 55.21 12.92 46.49
CA THR A 4 55.71 11.57 46.53
C THR A 4 54.88 10.48 47.21
N GLY A 5 54.73 9.45 46.53
CA GLY A 5 54.45 8.10 46.97
C GLY A 5 53.60 7.35 45.97
N GLY A 6 53.98 6.49 45.16
CA GLY A 6 54.97 5.43 45.32
C GLY A 6 54.19 4.20 45.75
N GLY A 7 54.07 3.22 44.91
CA GLY A 7 53.62 1.94 45.34
C GLY A 7 52.93 1.13 44.28
N ALA A 8 53.74 0.48 43.56
CA ALA A 8 53.82 -0.97 43.46
C ALA A 8 52.61 -1.68 42.79
N GLN A 9 52.90 -2.03 41.64
CA GLN A 9 52.31 -3.15 40.91
C GLN A 9 52.62 -4.46 41.59
N PRO A 10 51.73 -5.39 41.56
CA PRO A 10 52.13 -6.77 41.47
C PRO A 10 51.57 -7.39 40.19
N ASP A 11 52.49 -8.03 39.55
CA ASP A 11 52.29 -8.91 38.42
C ASP A 11 51.25 -9.98 38.67
N PRO A 12 50.59 -10.38 37.64
CA PRO A 12 49.74 -11.53 37.69
C PRO A 12 50.57 -12.76 37.35
N GLN A 13 50.56 -13.66 38.19
CA GLN A 13 50.94 -15.01 37.90
C GLN A 13 49.74 -15.79 37.45
N ASP A 14 49.83 -16.19 36.22
CA ASP A 14 49.99 -17.58 35.87
C ASP A 14 49.07 -18.55 36.62
N GLY A 15 48.17 -19.05 35.90
CA GLY A 15 47.26 -20.03 36.45
C GLY A 15 46.54 -20.85 35.40
N GLY A 16 47.19 -21.80 34.86
CA GLY A 16 46.60 -23.07 34.56
C GLY A 16 45.46 -23.12 33.57
N ALA A 17 45.77 -23.46 32.39
CA ALA A 17 44.81 -24.03 31.48
C ALA A 17 44.26 -25.33 32.07
N PRO A 18 42.98 -25.46 32.23
CA PRO A 18 42.41 -26.79 32.39
C PRO A 18 42.20 -27.36 31.00
N THR A 19 43.02 -28.30 30.71
CA THR A 19 42.72 -29.27 29.68
C THR A 19 41.52 -30.11 30.15
N GLY A 20 40.38 -29.64 29.78
CA GLY A 20 39.17 -30.40 29.91
C GLY A 20 38.65 -30.70 28.52
N GLY A 21 38.99 -31.86 28.03
CA GLY A 21 38.38 -32.41 26.87
C GLY A 21 36.92 -32.68 27.14
N GLY A 22 36.13 -31.74 26.74
CA GLY A 22 34.70 -31.93 26.63
C GLY A 22 34.40 -32.26 25.20
N THR A 23 33.94 -33.42 24.98
CA THR A 23 33.31 -33.77 23.73
C THR A 23 32.16 -32.83 23.49
N ALA A 24 32.36 -31.92 22.63
CA ALA A 24 31.30 -31.07 22.20
C ALA A 24 30.27 -31.91 21.46
N GLY A 25 29.13 -31.99 22.00
CA GLY A 25 27.97 -32.48 21.29
C GLY A 25 27.73 -31.62 20.08
N PRO A 26 27.33 -32.20 18.99
CA PRO A 26 27.25 -31.48 17.72
C PRO A 26 26.09 -30.55 17.61
N ASP A 27 25.56 -30.22 18.71
CA ASP A 27 24.30 -29.69 18.58
C ASP A 27 24.21 -28.26 18.88
N THR A 28 23.74 -27.66 18.84
CA THR A 28 23.21 -26.47 19.42
C THR A 28 24.05 -25.29 19.35
N ALA A 29 25.23 -25.50 19.43
CA ALA A 29 26.12 -24.37 19.48
C ALA A 29 26.09 -23.54 18.20
N GLY A 30 25.82 -24.18 17.14
CA GLY A 30 25.81 -23.50 15.87
C GLY A 30 24.75 -22.46 15.77
N ALA A 31 23.68 -22.70 16.42
CA ALA A 31 22.56 -21.78 16.30
C ALA A 31 22.82 -20.45 16.97
N THR A 32 23.47 -20.52 18.05
CA THR A 32 23.69 -19.30 18.81
C THR A 32 24.84 -18.48 18.27
N ALA A 33 25.77 -19.11 17.71
CA ALA A 33 26.90 -18.38 17.16
C ALA A 33 26.49 -17.47 15.99
N GLY A 34 25.56 -17.93 15.25
CA GLY A 34 25.07 -17.11 14.14
C GLY A 34 24.44 -15.81 14.59
N ALA A 35 23.83 -15.87 15.72
CA ALA A 35 23.13 -14.71 16.20
C ALA A 35 24.07 -13.60 16.59
N SER A 36 25.19 -13.93 17.03
CA SER A 36 26.12 -12.94 17.53
C SER A 36 26.83 -12.17 16.46
N ALA A 37 26.72 -12.61 15.29
CA ALA A 37 27.57 -12.03 14.28
C ALA A 37 27.26 -10.60 13.97
N GLY A 38 26.17 -10.10 14.22
CA GLY A 38 25.88 -8.68 14.18
C GLY A 38 26.52 -7.83 13.07
N THR A 39 27.34 -8.43 12.27
CA THR A 39 28.11 -7.74 11.24
C THR A 39 27.48 -7.79 9.86
N GLY A 40 26.44 -8.54 9.73
CA GLY A 40 25.65 -8.56 8.48
C GLY A 40 24.45 -7.63 8.56
N PRO A 41 23.76 -7.40 7.44
CA PRO A 41 22.49 -6.70 7.48
C PRO A 41 21.58 -7.47 8.44
N GLN A 42 21.24 -6.82 9.52
CA GLN A 42 20.32 -7.41 10.49
C GLN A 42 18.99 -7.66 9.80
N PRO A 43 18.44 -8.84 9.91
CA PRO A 43 17.07 -9.06 9.50
C PRO A 43 16.18 -8.09 10.28
N PRO A 44 15.14 -7.56 9.67
CA PRO A 44 14.23 -6.68 10.38
C PRO A 44 13.76 -7.37 11.66
N VAL A 45 13.79 -6.60 12.73
CA VAL A 45 13.41 -7.09 14.06
C VAL A 45 12.02 -7.69 14.00
N GLY A 46 11.93 -8.97 14.30
CA GLY A 46 10.64 -9.67 14.30
C GLY A 46 10.41 -10.63 13.14
N ALA A 47 11.26 -10.64 12.13
CA ALA A 47 11.17 -11.71 11.13
C ALA A 47 11.45 -13.05 11.81
N ALA A 48 10.54 -13.99 11.69
CA ALA A 48 10.78 -15.33 12.15
C ALA A 48 11.99 -15.89 11.38
N PRO A 49 13.03 -16.39 12.08
CA PRO A 49 14.19 -16.91 11.39
C PRO A 49 13.77 -18.01 10.42
N GLY A 50 14.17 -17.88 9.17
CA GLY A 50 13.91 -18.89 8.17
C GLY A 50 12.60 -18.78 7.40
N VAL A 51 11.77 -17.78 7.67
CA VAL A 51 10.58 -17.52 6.85
C VAL A 51 10.86 -16.35 5.90
N PRO A 52 10.95 -16.63 4.60
CA PRO A 52 11.27 -15.59 3.64
C PRO A 52 10.14 -14.58 3.50
N GLY A 53 10.45 -13.41 2.98
CA GLY A 53 9.46 -12.44 2.57
C GLY A 53 8.52 -13.01 1.51
N CYS A 54 7.30 -12.52 1.48
CA CYS A 54 6.34 -12.96 0.49
C CYS A 54 6.79 -12.58 -0.93
N SER A 55 6.65 -13.51 -1.85
CA SER A 55 6.84 -13.25 -3.28
C SER A 55 5.52 -12.85 -3.93
N ALA A 56 5.62 -12.22 -5.08
CA ALA A 56 4.43 -11.79 -5.82
C ALA A 56 3.46 -12.93 -6.13
N GLU A 57 4.00 -14.10 -6.44
CA GLU A 57 3.20 -15.27 -6.79
C GLU A 57 2.44 -15.86 -5.59
N GLN A 58 2.87 -15.56 -4.40
CA GLN A 58 2.21 -16.03 -3.19
C GLN A 58 1.01 -15.18 -2.81
N LEU A 59 0.87 -13.99 -3.38
CA LEU A 59 -0.12 -13.02 -2.96
C LEU A 59 -1.19 -12.79 -4.01
N GLY A 60 -2.43 -12.87 -3.59
CA GLY A 60 -3.57 -12.42 -4.37
C GLY A 60 -4.16 -11.16 -3.73
N VAL A 61 -4.45 -10.14 -4.53
CA VAL A 61 -4.93 -8.86 -4.04
C VAL A 61 -6.30 -8.54 -4.64
N GLN A 62 -7.22 -8.10 -3.80
CA GLN A 62 -8.54 -7.62 -4.22
C GLN A 62 -8.75 -6.22 -3.64
N GLY A 63 -9.08 -5.28 -4.51
CA GLY A 63 -9.45 -3.93 -4.13
C GLY A 63 -10.95 -3.75 -4.12
N SER A 64 -11.45 -2.93 -3.21
CA SER A 64 -12.85 -2.55 -3.14
C SER A 64 -13.01 -1.14 -2.60
N ALA A 65 -14.05 -0.46 -3.06
CA ALA A 65 -14.47 0.82 -2.51
C ALA A 65 -15.96 0.78 -2.25
N LYS A 66 -16.37 1.37 -1.14
CA LYS A 66 -17.77 1.48 -0.78
C LYS A 66 -18.41 2.67 -1.47
N ALA A 67 -19.72 2.74 -1.45
CA ALA A 67 -20.44 3.92 -1.86
C ALA A 67 -20.07 5.12 -0.97
N PRO A 68 -20.12 6.34 -1.51
CA PRO A 68 -19.86 7.53 -0.72
C PRO A 68 -20.80 7.65 0.47
N GLU A 69 -20.24 8.08 1.60
CA GLU A 69 -21.03 8.42 2.78
C GLU A 69 -21.73 9.78 2.59
N ALA A 70 -22.59 10.12 3.53
CA ALA A 70 -23.36 11.37 3.47
C ALA A 70 -22.47 12.62 3.41
N ASP A 71 -21.28 12.56 4.00
CA ASP A 71 -20.30 13.65 3.96
C ASP A 71 -19.35 13.57 2.74
N GLY A 72 -19.60 12.66 1.83
CA GLY A 72 -18.83 12.48 0.62
C GLY A 72 -17.57 11.63 0.77
N LYS A 73 -17.23 11.18 1.95
CA LYS A 73 -16.08 10.30 2.16
C LYS A 73 -16.32 8.93 1.54
N VAL A 74 -15.26 8.35 1.01
CA VAL A 74 -15.32 7.00 0.45
C VAL A 74 -14.28 6.12 1.13
N TYR A 75 -14.73 5.04 1.72
CA TYR A 75 -13.87 4.05 2.36
C TYR A 75 -13.68 2.86 1.44
N GLY A 76 -12.51 2.31 1.48
CA GLY A 76 -12.18 1.11 0.72
C GLY A 76 -11.08 0.30 1.35
N SER A 77 -10.74 -0.79 0.73
CA SER A 77 -9.68 -1.68 1.20
C SER A 77 -9.05 -2.49 0.07
N PHE A 78 -7.84 -2.89 0.32
CA PHE A 78 -7.14 -3.91 -0.46
C PHE A 78 -6.92 -5.10 0.46
N LYS A 79 -7.52 -6.22 0.13
CA LYS A 79 -7.33 -7.47 0.83
C LYS A 79 -6.25 -8.27 0.13
N VAL A 80 -5.22 -8.62 0.86
CA VAL A 80 -4.09 -9.40 0.36
C VAL A 80 -4.11 -10.77 1.02
N THR A 81 -4.21 -11.80 0.20
CA THR A 81 -4.31 -13.19 0.66
C THR A 81 -3.08 -13.98 0.22
N ASN A 82 -2.54 -14.76 1.12
CA ASN A 82 -1.54 -15.75 0.75
C ASN A 82 -2.23 -16.93 0.08
N VAL A 83 -2.10 -17.00 -1.23
CA VAL A 83 -2.74 -18.05 -2.05
C VAL A 83 -1.86 -19.30 -2.18
N SER A 84 -0.71 -19.30 -1.56
CA SER A 84 0.22 -20.42 -1.60
C SER A 84 0.04 -21.37 -0.42
N GLY A 85 0.67 -22.52 -0.51
CA GLY A 85 0.72 -23.49 0.59
C GLY A 85 1.84 -23.26 1.60
N ARG A 86 2.54 -22.14 1.54
CA ARG A 86 3.65 -21.82 2.42
C ARG A 86 3.45 -20.47 3.08
N GLY A 87 3.81 -20.39 4.35
CA GLY A 87 3.87 -19.11 5.05
C GLY A 87 4.96 -18.21 4.48
N CYS A 88 4.74 -16.91 4.57
CA CYS A 88 5.73 -15.90 4.19
C CYS A 88 5.64 -14.69 5.11
N THR A 89 6.65 -13.86 5.11
CA THR A 89 6.70 -12.67 5.95
C THR A 89 6.31 -11.42 5.14
N VAL A 90 5.37 -10.68 5.66
CA VAL A 90 4.99 -9.36 5.14
C VAL A 90 5.66 -8.29 5.96
N VAL A 91 6.34 -7.38 5.29
CA VAL A 91 6.93 -6.19 5.91
C VAL A 91 6.16 -4.99 5.39
N GLY A 92 5.40 -4.35 6.27
CA GLY A 92 4.66 -3.15 5.93
C GLY A 92 5.46 -1.87 6.19
N PRO A 93 4.92 -0.75 5.77
CA PRO A 93 3.67 -0.61 5.04
C PRO A 93 3.79 -0.95 3.54
N ASP A 94 2.69 -1.36 2.95
CA ASP A 94 2.62 -1.50 1.50
C ASP A 94 2.59 -0.13 0.82
N THR A 95 2.80 -0.09 -0.47
CA THR A 95 2.72 1.15 -1.23
C THR A 95 1.28 1.44 -1.64
N VAL A 96 0.80 2.61 -1.30
CA VAL A 96 -0.50 3.12 -1.76
C VAL A 96 -0.27 4.46 -2.43
N THR A 97 -0.73 4.59 -3.65
CA THR A 97 -0.70 5.83 -4.42
C THR A 97 -2.11 6.19 -4.88
N ALA A 98 -2.31 7.43 -5.22
CA ALA A 98 -3.58 7.89 -5.75
C ALA A 98 -3.36 8.94 -6.83
N ALA A 99 -4.21 8.93 -7.81
CA ALA A 99 -4.17 9.88 -8.90
C ALA A 99 -5.59 10.28 -9.32
N SER A 100 -5.76 11.52 -9.71
CA SER A 100 -6.99 11.94 -10.34
C SER A 100 -7.03 11.45 -11.78
N VAL A 101 -8.12 10.79 -12.12
CA VAL A 101 -8.44 10.42 -13.49
C VAL A 101 -9.37 11.50 -14.01
N SER A 102 -8.83 12.55 -14.52
CA SER A 102 -9.59 13.62 -15.14
C SER A 102 -8.95 14.03 -16.45
N ALA A 103 -9.72 14.70 -17.27
CA ALA A 103 -9.25 15.18 -18.55
C ALA A 103 -7.94 15.96 -18.40
N PRO A 104 -7.02 15.86 -19.37
CA PRO A 104 -5.75 16.57 -19.33
C PRO A 104 -5.99 18.07 -19.09
N GLY A 105 -5.35 18.59 -18.08
CA GLY A 105 -5.42 20.01 -17.74
C GLY A 105 -6.20 20.36 -16.48
N GLN A 106 -6.84 19.40 -15.84
CA GLN A 106 -7.62 19.64 -14.62
C GLN A 106 -7.17 18.73 -13.45
N ALA A 107 -5.94 18.37 -13.41
CA ALA A 107 -5.39 17.56 -12.34
C ALA A 107 -5.33 18.38 -11.04
N SER A 108 -6.37 18.33 -10.26
CA SER A 108 -6.23 18.60 -8.84
C SER A 108 -5.49 17.41 -8.23
N GLY A 109 -4.31 17.69 -7.70
CA GLY A 109 -3.50 16.65 -7.11
C GLY A 109 -4.22 15.96 -5.95
N VAL A 110 -4.14 14.64 -5.93
CA VAL A 110 -4.58 13.84 -4.79
C VAL A 110 -3.38 13.62 -3.89
N THR A 111 -3.54 13.88 -2.61
CA THR A 111 -2.49 13.63 -1.62
C THR A 111 -2.77 12.32 -0.92
N VAL A 112 -1.73 11.53 -0.69
CA VAL A 112 -1.82 10.29 0.11
C VAL A 112 -1.03 10.47 1.39
N VAL A 113 -1.67 10.21 2.52
CA VAL A 113 -1.07 10.33 3.85
C VAL A 113 -1.39 9.11 4.70
N GLY A 114 -0.52 8.81 5.65
CA GLY A 114 -0.80 7.77 6.64
C GLY A 114 -1.92 8.20 7.58
N HIS A 115 -2.82 7.27 7.88
CA HIS A 115 -3.88 7.51 8.86
C HIS A 115 -3.29 7.69 10.25
N THR A 116 -3.78 8.70 10.95
CA THR A 116 -3.44 8.96 12.35
C THR A 116 -4.72 9.14 13.16
N ALA A 117 -4.64 8.86 14.44
CA ALA A 117 -5.78 9.08 15.33
C ALA A 117 -6.19 10.56 15.31
N GLY A 118 -7.48 10.80 15.15
CA GLY A 118 -8.03 12.15 15.13
C GLY A 118 -8.04 12.84 13.77
N ASP A 119 -7.58 12.19 12.72
CA ASP A 119 -7.67 12.74 11.38
C ASP A 119 -9.12 12.61 10.81
N PRO A 120 -9.40 13.26 9.67
CA PRO A 120 -10.75 13.22 9.10
C PRO A 120 -11.25 11.83 8.70
N ALA A 121 -10.38 10.84 8.60
CA ALA A 121 -10.74 9.47 8.23
C ALA A 121 -11.13 8.64 9.45
N ALA A 122 -12.07 9.12 10.23
CA ALA A 122 -12.45 8.50 11.50
C ALA A 122 -13.00 7.06 11.39
N GLY A 123 -13.44 6.67 10.21
CA GLY A 123 -13.92 5.30 9.97
C GLY A 123 -12.81 4.28 9.71
N LEU A 124 -11.56 4.70 9.63
CA LEU A 124 -10.44 3.77 9.54
C LEU A 124 -10.10 3.21 10.92
N PRO A 125 -9.57 1.97 10.98
CA PRO A 125 -9.10 1.41 12.24
C PRO A 125 -8.02 2.26 12.88
N ASP A 126 -7.96 2.23 14.19
CA ASP A 126 -6.90 2.90 14.92
C ASP A 126 -5.52 2.41 14.46
N PRO A 127 -4.52 3.28 14.36
CA PRO A 127 -3.17 2.88 13.96
C PRO A 127 -2.56 1.76 14.81
N SER A 128 -3.03 1.56 16.03
CA SER A 128 -2.59 0.44 16.86
C SER A 128 -2.97 -0.93 16.33
N ALA A 129 -3.93 -0.99 15.40
CA ALA A 129 -4.29 -2.23 14.73
C ALA A 129 -3.30 -2.65 13.64
N GLU A 130 -2.40 -1.76 13.26
CA GLU A 130 -1.41 -2.01 12.24
C GLU A 130 -0.22 -2.78 12.79
N THR A 131 0.37 -3.63 11.96
CA THR A 131 1.63 -4.28 12.29
C THR A 131 2.68 -3.99 11.22
N PRO A 132 3.92 -3.67 11.60
CA PRO A 132 5.00 -3.50 10.64
C PRO A 132 5.50 -4.83 10.09
N LEU A 133 5.18 -5.92 10.76
CA LEU A 133 5.63 -7.24 10.39
C LEU A 133 4.54 -8.27 10.66
N LEU A 134 4.27 -9.11 9.69
CA LEU A 134 3.24 -10.14 9.78
C LEU A 134 3.75 -11.44 9.18
N LEU A 135 3.66 -12.52 9.96
CA LEU A 135 3.80 -13.87 9.40
C LEU A 135 2.46 -14.27 8.77
N LEU A 136 2.41 -14.26 7.46
CA LEU A 136 1.21 -14.57 6.72
C LEU A 136 1.17 -16.06 6.42
N GLN A 137 0.33 -16.76 7.16
CA GLN A 137 0.12 -18.20 7.00
C GLN A 137 -0.58 -18.51 5.66
N PRO A 138 -0.46 -19.75 5.18
CA PRO A 138 -1.23 -20.16 4.00
C PRO A 138 -2.72 -19.87 4.15
N HIS A 139 -3.31 -19.32 3.11
CA HIS A 139 -4.74 -19.02 3.03
C HIS A 139 -5.26 -18.01 4.05
N THR A 140 -4.39 -17.30 4.70
CA THR A 140 -4.75 -16.15 5.54
C THR A 140 -4.52 -14.85 4.79
N ALA A 141 -5.05 -13.77 5.33
CA ALA A 141 -5.03 -12.49 4.67
C ALA A 141 -4.72 -11.35 5.65
N TYR A 142 -4.30 -10.25 5.09
CA TYR A 142 -4.31 -8.95 5.74
C TYR A 142 -5.01 -7.94 4.84
N GLU A 143 -5.29 -6.78 5.37
CA GLU A 143 -5.85 -5.70 4.59
C GLU A 143 -5.09 -4.39 4.80
N VAL A 144 -5.13 -3.58 3.77
CA VAL A 144 -4.74 -2.17 3.83
C VAL A 144 -6.00 -1.38 3.53
N ARG A 145 -6.42 -0.54 4.45
CA ARG A 145 -7.64 0.25 4.30
C ARG A 145 -7.31 1.67 3.90
N PHE A 146 -8.22 2.29 3.22
CA PHE A 146 -8.08 3.69 2.86
C PHE A 146 -9.42 4.43 2.99
N ALA A 147 -9.31 5.73 3.11
CA ALA A 147 -10.43 6.63 3.04
C ALA A 147 -10.06 7.82 2.16
N TRP A 148 -10.86 8.08 1.16
CA TRP A 148 -10.76 9.30 0.40
C TRP A 148 -11.66 10.36 1.04
N VAL A 149 -11.08 11.49 1.35
CA VAL A 149 -11.79 12.63 1.93
C VAL A 149 -11.80 13.75 0.91
N PRO A 150 -12.99 14.21 0.50
CA PRO A 150 -13.09 15.27 -0.50
C PRO A 150 -12.47 16.56 0.01
N SER A 151 -11.88 17.31 -0.89
CA SER A 151 -11.46 18.67 -0.60
C SER A 151 -12.66 19.64 -0.62
N ALA A 152 -12.46 20.83 -0.06
CA ALA A 152 -13.47 21.86 -0.11
C ALA A 152 -13.77 22.36 -1.53
N GLN A 153 -12.90 22.04 -2.47
CA GLN A 153 -13.10 22.37 -3.88
C GLN A 153 -13.91 21.26 -4.53
N SER A 154 -15.07 21.63 -5.03
CA SER A 154 -15.85 20.71 -5.84
C SER A 154 -15.10 20.33 -7.10
N CYS A 155 -15.36 19.13 -7.56
CA CYS A 155 -14.88 18.72 -8.87
C CYS A 155 -15.35 19.73 -9.91
N PRO A 156 -14.48 20.19 -10.80
CA PRO A 156 -14.97 20.95 -11.93
C PRO A 156 -15.98 20.06 -12.64
N ALA A 157 -17.18 20.56 -12.76
CA ALA A 157 -18.19 19.92 -13.56
C ALA A 157 -17.54 19.67 -14.92
N ALA A 158 -17.62 18.42 -15.39
CA ALA A 158 -17.31 18.17 -16.78
C ALA A 158 -18.09 19.21 -17.56
N THR A 159 -17.39 20.17 -18.12
CA THR A 159 -18.05 21.12 -19.00
C THR A 159 -18.71 20.27 -20.04
N PRO A 160 -20.03 20.22 -20.10
CA PRO A 160 -20.64 19.68 -21.27
C PRO A 160 -19.99 20.43 -22.40
N ASP A 161 -19.44 19.72 -23.33
CA ASP A 161 -19.03 20.30 -24.57
C ASP A 161 -20.09 21.33 -24.90
N PRO A 162 -19.69 22.58 -25.19
CA PRO A 162 -20.68 23.54 -25.56
C PRO A 162 -21.50 22.88 -26.62
N VAL A 163 -22.68 22.52 -26.25
CA VAL A 163 -23.61 22.01 -27.20
C VAL A 163 -23.67 23.14 -28.17
N THR A 164 -22.97 22.94 -29.23
CA THR A 164 -23.16 23.77 -30.38
C THR A 164 -24.62 23.68 -30.58
N LYS A 165 -25.29 24.71 -30.13
CA LYS A 165 -26.68 24.85 -30.36
C LYS A 165 -26.91 24.38 -31.77
N PRO A 166 -27.67 23.35 -31.96
CA PRO A 166 -27.85 22.85 -33.29
C PRO A 166 -28.26 24.04 -34.14
N PRO A 167 -27.64 24.24 -35.24
CA PRO A 167 -27.96 25.33 -36.07
C PRO A 167 -29.47 25.31 -36.23
N VAL A 168 -30.07 26.42 -35.93
CA VAL A 168 -31.50 26.59 -36.11
C VAL A 168 -31.79 25.98 -37.44
N SER A 169 -32.50 24.91 -37.43
CA SER A 169 -32.85 24.25 -38.67
C SER A 169 -33.47 25.29 -39.57
N VAL A 170 -32.76 25.61 -40.59
CA VAL A 170 -33.31 26.42 -41.64
C VAL A 170 -34.45 25.60 -42.17
N PRO A 171 -35.63 26.09 -42.09
CA PRO A 171 -36.80 25.32 -42.44
C PRO A 171 -36.88 25.00 -43.92
N ASP A 172 -35.94 25.41 -44.61
CA ASP A 172 -36.08 25.34 -46.03
C ASP A 172 -35.05 24.46 -46.63
N GLY A 173 -35.44 23.64 -47.47
CA GLY A 173 -34.51 22.80 -48.16
C GLY A 173 -34.32 21.42 -47.57
N GLY A 174 -35.25 21.01 -46.88
CA GLY A 174 -35.19 19.73 -46.22
C GLY A 174 -35.03 18.53 -47.12
N GLN A 175 -34.96 18.78 -48.39
CA GLN A 175 -34.85 17.65 -49.20
C GLN A 175 -33.49 17.10 -49.20
N GLY A 176 -32.78 16.86 -49.07
CA GLY A 176 -31.48 16.29 -49.25
C GLY A 176 -30.79 15.95 -47.99
N THR A 177 -31.27 16.51 -47.01
CA THR A 177 -30.52 16.41 -45.74
C THR A 177 -30.69 15.13 -45.05
N ALA A 178 -31.76 14.44 -45.28
CA ALA A 178 -31.96 13.17 -44.64
C ALA A 178 -30.90 12.12 -44.97
N ALA A 179 -30.40 12.22 -46.16
CA ALA A 179 -29.38 11.25 -46.56
C ALA A 179 -28.06 11.45 -45.88
N HIS A 180 -27.83 12.64 -45.39
CA HIS A 180 -26.56 12.91 -44.76
C HIS A 180 -26.49 12.50 -43.31
N ALA A 181 -27.60 12.49 -42.71
CA ALA A 181 -27.64 12.12 -41.31
C ALA A 181 -27.23 10.66 -41.13
N THR A 182 -27.47 9.87 -42.08
CA THR A 182 -27.15 8.46 -41.99
C THR A 182 -25.71 8.12 -42.28
N GLY A 183 -25.04 8.97 -42.99
CA GLY A 183 -23.66 8.72 -43.30
C GLY A 183 -22.72 9.09 -42.18
N GLN A 184 -23.25 9.66 -41.23
CA GLN A 184 -22.46 10.12 -40.12
C GLN A 184 -22.72 9.28 -38.92
N GLU A 185 -22.51 8.07 -39.06
CA GLU A 185 -22.07 7.36 -37.90
C GLU A 185 -20.93 8.18 -37.37
N PRO A 186 -21.08 8.84 -36.26
CA PRO A 186 -19.94 9.45 -35.66
C PRO A 186 -19.03 8.29 -35.36
N GLU A 187 -18.07 8.19 -36.16
CA GLU A 187 -16.97 7.41 -35.77
C GLU A 187 -16.50 7.94 -34.53
N THR A 188 -16.99 7.38 -33.68
CA THR A 188 -16.69 7.58 -32.34
C THR A 188 -15.29 7.23 -31.99
N GLY A 189 -14.41 7.85 -32.62
CA GLY A 189 -13.13 8.07 -32.01
C GLY A 189 -13.21 8.99 -30.80
N ALA A 190 -14.30 9.64 -30.59
CA ALA A 190 -14.54 10.37 -29.36
C ALA A 190 -14.99 9.38 -28.32
N LYS A 191 -14.07 8.78 -27.64
CA LYS A 191 -14.29 8.24 -26.33
C LYS A 191 -15.04 9.28 -25.53
N ALA A 192 -16.20 8.91 -25.05
CA ALA A 192 -16.88 9.73 -24.06
C ALA A 192 -15.87 10.09 -23.00
N PRO A 193 -15.77 11.35 -22.57
CA PRO A 193 -14.83 11.73 -21.54
C PRO A 193 -15.04 10.82 -20.36
N GLU A 194 -14.00 10.13 -19.96
CA GLU A 194 -14.06 9.29 -18.80
C GLU A 194 -14.52 10.14 -17.62
N PRO A 195 -15.51 9.69 -16.88
CA PRO A 195 -15.97 10.43 -15.75
C PRO A 195 -14.81 10.69 -14.80
N ALA A 196 -14.75 11.89 -14.25
CA ALA A 196 -13.78 12.24 -13.24
C ALA A 196 -13.79 11.20 -12.13
N GLY A 197 -12.62 10.80 -11.67
CA GLY A 197 -12.46 9.83 -10.62
C GLY A 197 -11.13 9.96 -9.92
N VAL A 198 -11.01 9.30 -8.81
CA VAL A 198 -9.73 9.11 -8.12
C VAL A 198 -9.42 7.62 -8.18
N GLU A 199 -8.29 7.30 -8.76
CA GLU A 199 -7.78 5.95 -8.78
C GLU A 199 -6.83 5.75 -7.62
N VAL A 200 -7.11 4.77 -6.80
CA VAL A 200 -6.26 4.37 -5.69
C VAL A 200 -5.57 3.08 -6.06
N THR A 201 -4.25 3.06 -5.99
CA THR A 201 -3.42 1.94 -6.41
C THR A 201 -2.66 1.38 -5.23
N HIS A 202 -2.65 0.08 -5.10
CA HIS A 202 -1.96 -0.65 -4.05
C HIS A 202 -0.93 -1.60 -4.65
N THR A 203 0.24 -1.63 -4.05
CA THR A 203 1.31 -2.57 -4.39
C THR A 203 1.80 -3.22 -3.12
N PRO A 204 1.66 -4.54 -2.95
CA PRO A 204 2.19 -5.22 -1.79
C PRO A 204 3.71 -5.20 -1.81
N HIS A 205 4.29 -5.14 -0.63
CA HIS A 205 5.73 -5.28 -0.49
C HIS A 205 6.12 -6.75 -0.64
N THR A 206 6.90 -7.05 -1.64
CA THR A 206 7.34 -8.42 -1.96
C THR A 206 8.85 -8.53 -2.09
N VAL A 207 9.34 -9.75 -1.98
CA VAL A 207 10.74 -10.08 -2.19
C VAL A 207 10.83 -11.15 -3.29
N PRO A 208 11.44 -10.85 -4.43
CA PRO A 208 11.95 -9.55 -4.86
C PRO A 208 10.82 -8.52 -5.07
N PRO A 209 11.14 -7.22 -5.06
CA PRO A 209 10.16 -6.20 -5.37
C PRO A 209 9.65 -6.33 -6.81
N GLY A 210 8.49 -5.76 -7.10
CA GLY A 210 7.92 -5.81 -8.43
C GLY A 210 6.57 -6.53 -8.51
N ALA A 211 5.87 -6.65 -7.39
CA ALA A 211 4.52 -7.17 -7.38
C ALA A 211 3.59 -6.35 -8.28
N PRO A 212 2.60 -6.99 -8.88
CA PRO A 212 1.60 -6.27 -9.65
C PRO A 212 0.80 -5.32 -8.76
N THR A 213 0.37 -4.22 -9.35
CA THR A 213 -0.49 -3.24 -8.69
C THR A 213 -1.95 -3.62 -8.82
N THR A 214 -2.73 -3.28 -7.82
CA THR A 214 -4.18 -3.41 -7.84
C THR A 214 -4.80 -2.04 -7.69
N GLN A 215 -5.79 -1.75 -8.49
CA GLN A 215 -6.43 -0.45 -8.55
C GLN A 215 -7.89 -0.54 -8.17
N THR A 216 -8.38 0.49 -7.54
CA THR A 216 -9.80 0.71 -7.36
C THR A 216 -10.11 2.17 -7.66
N THR A 217 -11.23 2.44 -8.28
CA THR A 217 -11.60 3.78 -8.71
C THR A 217 -12.75 4.31 -7.88
N ILE A 218 -12.60 5.52 -7.40
CA ILE A 218 -13.65 6.27 -6.73
C ILE A 218 -14.29 7.17 -7.79
N PRO A 219 -15.51 6.87 -8.23
CA PRO A 219 -16.16 7.64 -9.27
C PRO A 219 -16.57 9.01 -8.77
N ALA A 220 -16.64 9.96 -9.68
CA ALA A 220 -17.06 11.34 -9.42
C ALA A 220 -16.22 12.06 -8.35
N ALA A 221 -15.02 11.61 -8.12
CA ALA A 221 -14.07 12.18 -7.17
C ALA A 221 -12.99 12.97 -7.92
N CYS A 222 -12.52 14.03 -7.32
CA CYS A 222 -11.39 14.80 -7.82
C CYS A 222 -10.63 15.43 -6.67
N GLY A 223 -9.31 15.46 -6.78
CA GLY A 223 -8.49 16.00 -5.71
C GLY A 223 -8.71 15.29 -4.38
N GLY A 224 -8.63 16.01 -3.30
CA GLY A 224 -8.83 15.49 -1.97
C GLY A 224 -7.61 14.77 -1.41
N THR A 225 -7.84 14.06 -0.32
CA THR A 225 -6.78 13.34 0.40
C THR A 225 -7.19 11.90 0.61
N VAL A 226 -6.29 10.99 0.31
CA VAL A 226 -6.42 9.57 0.64
C VAL A 226 -5.63 9.30 1.92
N TYR A 227 -6.35 8.93 2.97
CA TYR A 227 -5.75 8.42 4.19
C TYR A 227 -5.63 6.91 4.06
N ARG A 228 -4.50 6.36 4.44
CA ARG A 228 -4.26 4.93 4.30
C ARG A 228 -3.76 4.34 5.61
N THR A 229 -4.06 3.08 5.83
CA THR A 229 -3.50 2.31 6.94
C THR A 229 -2.25 1.55 6.49
N GLY A 230 -1.49 1.07 7.46
CA GLY A 230 -0.51 0.01 7.25
C GLY A 230 -1.19 -1.35 7.13
N VAL A 231 -0.42 -2.39 7.35
CA VAL A 231 -0.86 -3.78 7.31
C VAL A 231 -1.74 -4.08 8.53
N ILE A 232 -2.96 -4.51 8.30
CA ILE A 232 -3.89 -4.92 9.34
C ILE A 232 -4.15 -6.41 9.19
N PRO A 233 -3.70 -7.25 10.13
CA PRO A 233 -3.95 -8.67 10.06
C PRO A 233 -5.46 -8.96 10.10
N LEU A 234 -5.91 -9.86 9.25
CA LEU A 234 -7.24 -10.40 9.33
C LEU A 234 -7.17 -11.73 10.07
N ASP A 235 -8.09 -11.90 11.04
CA ASP A 235 -8.18 -13.16 11.73
C ASP A 235 -8.47 -14.28 10.73
N ALA A 236 -7.76 -15.40 10.88
CA ALA A 236 -8.07 -16.57 10.11
C ALA A 236 -9.54 -16.94 10.34
N PRO A 237 -10.27 -17.34 9.29
CA PRO A 237 -11.64 -17.79 9.49
C PRO A 237 -11.60 -18.92 10.53
N LYS A 238 -12.37 -18.75 11.59
CA LYS A 238 -12.53 -19.83 12.57
C LYS A 238 -13.10 -21.05 11.87
N PRO A 239 -12.50 -22.21 12.07
CA PRO A 239 -13.02 -23.44 11.51
C PRO A 239 -14.44 -23.75 12.01
#